data_7056122bb1dc99100f6271f33e0cbb3d
#
_entry.id   7056122bb1dc99100f6271f33e0cbb3d
#
_cell.length_a   1.000
_cell.length_b   1.000
_cell.length_c   1.000
_cell.angle_alpha   90.00
_cell.angle_beta   90.00
_cell.angle_gamma   90.00
#
_symmetry.space_group_name_H-M   'P 1'
#
loop_
_entity.id
_entity.type
_entity.pdbx_description
1 polymer ?
#
loop_
_entity_poly.entity_id
_entity_poly.type
_entity_poly.pdbx_seq_one_letter_code
_entity_poly.pdbx_strand_id
1 'polypeptide(L)'
;MNYLSVENISKSFGERTLFENISFGINKDQKIAFIAKNGTGKTTIMNIINGEDEADTGNVVIRKDIKMAFLSQVPNLQEELTIEESIFASDNEVLKVIEEYEKALENPNDEEAYQRAFDKMDQHNAWDFETQFKQILFKLKLEDFKLKVKSLSGGQKKRLSLAIILISRPDLLILDEPTNHLDLEMIEWLESYFAKENITLFMVTHDRFFLERVCNEIIELDNGKLYQYKGNYSYYLEKKEQRIASENASIDKAQNLFVKELEWMRRQPKARTTKSKSRQDDFYVIKQKAESRRKENQVELEINMERMGSKIIELHKLTKKFKDKVILDNFTFDFQRGERIGIIGKNGTGKSTFLNLITGTIPPDSGKVITGDTIKIGYYTQSGINPKPGQKVIDIIKEYGEYIPLTKGKIISAGQLLERFLFDRKKQHDYVEKLSGGELKRLYLCTVLIQNPNFLILDEPTNDLDIVTLNVLESFLLDYPGCLLVVSHDRYFMDKIVDHLFVFRGQGEIEDFPGNYSDFRAYEDSADVAQKEENKVEKKAWKQNNPTGNLTFNEQKEFQKIEREIKDLEIEKTKIEQLFSDGKVADAEIEAKAKQLQEVIAKIENKEERWFELSAKMEG
;
A
#
# COMPACT_ATOMS: atom_id res chain seq x y z
N MET A 1 -3.39 27.42 6.88
CA MET A 1 -3.20 27.98 5.52
C MET A 1 -3.86 27.01 4.54
N ASN A 2 -4.82 27.50 3.75
CA ASN A 2 -5.56 26.65 2.83
C ASN A 2 -4.77 26.44 1.52
N TYR A 3 -4.64 25.19 1.08
CA TYR A 3 -3.97 24.80 -0.16
C TYR A 3 -4.96 24.51 -1.29
N LEU A 4 -6.10 23.89 -0.94
CA LEU A 4 -7.14 23.51 -1.88
C LEU A 4 -8.52 23.68 -1.26
N SER A 5 -9.45 24.24 -2.02
CA SER A 5 -10.88 24.33 -1.67
C SER A 5 -11.72 23.70 -2.80
N VAL A 6 -12.59 22.80 -2.41
CA VAL A 6 -13.63 22.22 -3.26
C VAL A 6 -14.96 22.82 -2.82
N GLU A 7 -15.70 23.46 -3.72
CA GLU A 7 -16.90 24.21 -3.40
C GLU A 7 -18.09 23.73 -4.25
N ASN A 8 -19.07 23.12 -3.59
CA ASN A 8 -20.36 22.70 -4.15
C ASN A 8 -20.25 21.90 -5.45
N ILE A 9 -19.25 21.03 -5.57
CA ILE A 9 -19.08 20.21 -6.75
C ILE A 9 -20.14 19.11 -6.81
N SER A 10 -20.66 18.89 -8.03
CA SER A 10 -21.57 17.78 -8.34
C SER A 10 -21.08 17.09 -9.60
N LYS A 11 -21.32 15.79 -9.71
CA LYS A 11 -21.01 14.99 -10.90
C LYS A 11 -21.99 13.86 -11.08
N SER A 12 -22.43 13.68 -12.33
CA SER A 12 -23.33 12.62 -12.75
C SER A 12 -22.80 11.94 -14.02
N PHE A 13 -23.06 10.66 -14.17
CA PHE A 13 -22.82 9.92 -15.41
C PHE A 13 -24.17 9.38 -15.92
N GLY A 14 -24.72 10.04 -16.93
CA GLY A 14 -26.07 9.75 -17.43
C GLY A 14 -27.13 9.94 -16.34
N GLU A 15 -27.91 8.91 -16.03
CA GLU A 15 -28.92 8.96 -14.98
C GLU A 15 -28.37 8.73 -13.56
N ARG A 16 -27.10 8.39 -13.43
CA ARG A 16 -26.47 8.06 -12.14
C ARG A 16 -25.73 9.26 -11.59
N THR A 17 -26.26 9.85 -10.53
CA THR A 17 -25.54 10.84 -9.72
C THR A 17 -24.50 10.15 -8.86
N LEU A 18 -23.26 10.58 -8.94
CA LEU A 18 -22.17 10.11 -8.10
C LEU A 18 -22.16 10.86 -6.77
N PHE A 19 -22.20 12.18 -6.83
CA PHE A 19 -22.26 13.07 -5.67
C PHE A 19 -22.86 14.42 -6.04
N GLU A 20 -23.45 15.10 -5.06
CA GLU A 20 -24.10 16.42 -5.23
C GLU A 20 -23.66 17.38 -4.13
N ASN A 21 -23.33 18.62 -4.52
CA ASN A 21 -23.05 19.74 -3.62
C ASN A 21 -22.03 19.40 -2.51
N ILE A 22 -20.95 18.68 -2.85
CA ILE A 22 -19.91 18.38 -1.89
C ILE A 22 -18.91 19.53 -1.79
N SER A 23 -18.53 19.87 -0.54
CA SER A 23 -17.57 20.94 -0.25
C SER A 23 -16.63 20.47 0.86
N PHE A 24 -15.33 20.69 0.66
CA PHE A 24 -14.29 20.47 1.66
C PHE A 24 -13.05 21.27 1.32
N GLY A 25 -12.15 21.42 2.28
CA GLY A 25 -10.87 22.11 2.07
C GLY A 25 -9.71 21.31 2.62
N ILE A 26 -8.53 21.53 2.04
CA ILE A 26 -7.26 20.92 2.48
C ILE A 26 -6.34 22.04 2.92
N ASN A 27 -5.90 22.01 4.17
CA ASN A 27 -4.96 22.97 4.74
C ASN A 27 -3.55 22.37 4.78
N LYS A 28 -2.56 23.24 4.86
CA LYS A 28 -1.17 22.86 5.05
C LYS A 28 -1.02 21.88 6.22
N ASP A 29 -0.15 20.89 6.06
CA ASP A 29 0.21 19.86 7.05
C ASP A 29 -0.94 18.91 7.44
N GLN A 30 -2.08 18.97 6.74
CA GLN A 30 -3.14 17.96 6.89
C GLN A 30 -2.80 16.69 6.10
N LYS A 31 -3.05 15.54 6.71
CA LYS A 31 -2.96 14.20 6.08
C LYS A 31 -4.36 13.59 6.08
N ILE A 32 -5.08 13.82 4.98
CA ILE A 32 -6.50 13.52 4.85
C ILE A 32 -6.67 12.21 4.07
N ALA A 33 -7.44 11.28 4.63
CA ALA A 33 -7.95 10.14 3.88
C ALA A 33 -9.38 10.35 3.42
N PHE A 34 -9.67 10.03 2.16
CA PHE A 34 -11.00 10.06 1.61
C PHE A 34 -11.57 8.64 1.51
N ILE A 35 -12.61 8.36 2.29
CA ILE A 35 -13.25 7.05 2.37
C ILE A 35 -14.64 7.12 1.72
N ALA A 36 -14.89 6.20 0.79
CA ALA A 36 -16.21 6.06 0.15
C ALA A 36 -16.37 4.65 -0.42
N LYS A 37 -17.63 4.22 -0.65
CA LYS A 37 -17.92 2.94 -1.33
C LYS A 37 -17.38 2.95 -2.75
N ASN A 38 -17.07 1.76 -3.29
CA ASN A 38 -16.68 1.64 -4.69
C ASN A 38 -17.82 2.10 -5.61
N GLY A 39 -17.44 2.81 -6.68
CA GLY A 39 -18.37 3.35 -7.65
C GLY A 39 -19.15 4.61 -7.19
N THR A 40 -18.75 5.27 -6.09
CA THR A 40 -19.31 6.56 -5.65
C THR A 40 -18.56 7.78 -6.17
N GLY A 41 -17.51 7.57 -6.98
CA GLY A 41 -16.78 8.67 -7.63
C GLY A 41 -15.50 9.10 -6.92
N LYS A 42 -14.84 8.23 -6.13
CA LYS A 42 -13.52 8.56 -5.49
C LYS A 42 -12.50 9.05 -6.50
N THR A 43 -12.18 8.24 -7.50
CA THR A 43 -11.24 8.59 -8.58
C THR A 43 -11.71 9.79 -9.38
N THR A 44 -13.04 9.92 -9.61
CA THR A 44 -13.62 11.10 -10.29
C THR A 44 -13.36 12.39 -9.52
N ILE A 45 -13.53 12.39 -8.19
CA ILE A 45 -13.22 13.56 -7.35
C ILE A 45 -11.73 13.90 -7.47
N MET A 46 -10.84 12.91 -7.41
CA MET A 46 -9.40 13.13 -7.56
C MET A 46 -9.03 13.68 -8.93
N ASN A 47 -9.62 13.15 -10.00
CA ASN A 47 -9.41 13.64 -11.37
C ASN A 47 -9.94 15.07 -11.55
N ILE A 48 -11.09 15.42 -10.94
CA ILE A 48 -11.61 16.81 -10.93
C ILE A 48 -10.62 17.73 -10.19
N ILE A 49 -10.07 17.31 -9.05
CA ILE A 49 -9.08 18.09 -8.33
C ILE A 49 -7.81 18.27 -9.15
N ASN A 50 -7.38 17.22 -9.86
CA ASN A 50 -6.20 17.27 -10.73
C ASN A 50 -6.42 18.02 -12.06
N GLY A 51 -7.69 18.36 -12.38
CA GLY A 51 -8.04 19.05 -13.63
C GLY A 51 -8.11 18.12 -14.86
N GLU A 52 -8.11 16.81 -14.67
CA GLU A 52 -8.28 15.81 -15.76
C GLU A 52 -9.75 15.56 -16.10
N ASP A 53 -10.68 15.88 -15.19
CA ASP A 53 -12.13 15.80 -15.40
C ASP A 53 -12.79 17.11 -14.91
N GLU A 54 -13.96 17.43 -15.46
CA GLU A 54 -14.73 18.62 -15.08
C GLU A 54 -15.91 18.24 -14.20
N ALA A 55 -16.19 19.06 -13.17
CA ALA A 55 -17.42 18.93 -12.39
C ALA A 55 -18.62 19.47 -13.20
N ASP A 56 -19.81 18.88 -13.03
CA ASP A 56 -21.04 19.39 -13.63
C ASP A 56 -21.43 20.75 -13.04
N THR A 57 -21.18 20.93 -11.74
CA THR A 57 -21.37 22.21 -11.02
C THR A 57 -20.30 22.38 -9.95
N GLY A 58 -20.11 23.62 -9.49
CA GLY A 58 -19.16 23.98 -8.45
C GLY A 58 -17.77 24.26 -8.99
N ASN A 59 -16.83 24.55 -8.09
CA ASN A 59 -15.48 24.95 -8.45
C ASN A 59 -14.44 24.27 -7.55
N VAL A 60 -13.26 24.05 -8.11
CA VAL A 60 -12.04 23.65 -7.38
C VAL A 60 -11.06 24.82 -7.46
N VAL A 61 -10.61 25.28 -6.31
CA VAL A 61 -9.63 26.39 -6.19
C VAL A 61 -8.37 25.85 -5.56
N ILE A 62 -7.29 25.86 -6.34
CA ILE A 62 -5.94 25.47 -5.90
C ILE A 62 -5.10 26.74 -5.76
N ARG A 63 -4.34 26.83 -4.71
CA ARG A 63 -3.42 27.94 -4.47
C ARG A 63 -2.28 27.93 -5.52
N LYS A 64 -2.00 29.07 -6.12
CA LYS A 64 -1.07 29.17 -7.28
C LYS A 64 0.42 28.98 -6.93
N ASP A 65 0.79 29.20 -5.67
CA ASP A 65 2.18 29.18 -5.19
C ASP A 65 2.59 27.83 -4.58
N ILE A 66 1.83 26.76 -4.82
CA ILE A 66 2.15 25.41 -4.35
C ILE A 66 2.40 24.47 -5.52
N LYS A 67 3.31 23.52 -5.30
CA LYS A 67 3.52 22.38 -6.19
C LYS A 67 2.58 21.25 -5.78
N MET A 68 1.74 20.80 -6.71
CA MET A 68 0.85 19.66 -6.51
C MET A 68 1.34 18.48 -7.35
N ALA A 69 1.27 17.28 -6.79
CA ALA A 69 1.55 16.05 -7.52
C ALA A 69 0.41 15.03 -7.32
N PHE A 70 0.10 14.28 -8.36
CA PHE A 70 -0.97 13.30 -8.39
C PHE A 70 -0.48 11.92 -8.80
N LEU A 71 -0.73 10.92 -7.95
CA LEU A 71 -0.53 9.51 -8.27
C LEU A 71 -1.86 8.91 -8.71
N SER A 72 -2.03 8.73 -10.00
CA SER A 72 -3.21 8.06 -10.56
C SER A 72 -3.17 6.54 -10.39
N GLN A 73 -4.32 5.91 -10.47
CA GLN A 73 -4.43 4.45 -10.39
C GLN A 73 -3.67 3.76 -11.53
N VAL A 74 -3.70 4.33 -12.73
CA VAL A 74 -2.92 3.88 -13.90
C VAL A 74 -1.86 4.93 -14.20
N PRO A 75 -0.56 4.63 -14.01
CA PRO A 75 0.51 5.58 -14.26
C PRO A 75 0.61 5.98 -15.74
N ASN A 76 0.70 7.27 -16.00
CA ASN A 76 0.97 7.80 -17.34
C ASN A 76 2.48 8.06 -17.47
N LEU A 77 3.23 7.03 -17.89
CA LEU A 77 4.68 7.08 -18.07
C LEU A 77 5.02 6.95 -19.56
N GLN A 78 6.09 7.62 -20.00
CA GLN A 78 6.59 7.48 -21.36
C GLN A 78 7.32 6.14 -21.51
N GLU A 79 6.78 5.24 -22.33
CA GLU A 79 7.24 3.85 -22.43
C GLU A 79 8.63 3.67 -23.03
N GLU A 80 9.09 4.62 -23.84
CA GLU A 80 10.39 4.54 -24.53
C GLU A 80 11.56 4.99 -23.64
N LEU A 81 11.28 5.76 -22.57
CA LEU A 81 12.30 6.22 -21.63
C LEU A 81 12.78 5.08 -20.73
N THR A 82 13.99 5.21 -20.23
CA THR A 82 14.52 4.41 -19.12
C THR A 82 13.96 4.90 -17.79
N ILE A 83 14.15 4.12 -16.72
CA ILE A 83 13.77 4.54 -15.34
C ILE A 83 14.46 5.86 -14.99
N GLU A 84 15.77 5.96 -15.27
CA GLU A 84 16.58 7.14 -15.01
C GLU A 84 16.09 8.37 -15.78
N GLU A 85 15.93 8.25 -17.09
CA GLU A 85 15.40 9.32 -17.94
C GLU A 85 14.00 9.77 -17.49
N SER A 86 13.15 8.85 -17.04
CA SER A 86 11.81 9.16 -16.53
C SER A 86 11.85 9.98 -15.23
N ILE A 87 12.84 9.75 -14.38
CA ILE A 87 13.05 10.50 -13.13
C ILE A 87 13.56 11.90 -13.45
N PHE A 88 14.56 12.02 -14.32
CA PHE A 88 15.14 13.31 -14.72
C PHE A 88 14.20 14.15 -15.60
N ALA A 89 13.28 13.53 -16.33
CA ALA A 89 12.24 14.25 -17.07
C ALA A 89 11.21 14.96 -16.17
N SER A 90 11.24 14.72 -14.84
CA SER A 90 10.38 15.42 -13.89
C SER A 90 10.81 16.90 -13.76
N ASP A 91 9.84 17.80 -13.54
CA ASP A 91 10.10 19.24 -13.45
C ASP A 91 10.67 19.66 -12.10
N ASN A 92 11.86 19.14 -11.77
CA ASN A 92 12.60 19.45 -10.55
C ASN A 92 13.97 20.03 -10.90
N GLU A 93 14.22 21.30 -10.51
CA GLU A 93 15.47 22.00 -10.80
C GLU A 93 16.69 21.26 -10.22
N VAL A 94 16.56 20.68 -9.01
CA VAL A 94 17.66 19.95 -8.38
C VAL A 94 18.04 18.70 -9.16
N LEU A 95 17.05 17.98 -9.72
CA LEU A 95 17.31 16.82 -10.57
C LEU A 95 18.06 17.19 -11.86
N LYS A 96 17.72 18.33 -12.47
CA LYS A 96 18.44 18.83 -13.66
C LYS A 96 19.90 19.15 -13.33
N VAL A 97 20.17 19.67 -12.14
CA VAL A 97 21.53 19.93 -11.68
C VAL A 97 22.31 18.62 -11.46
N ILE A 98 21.68 17.61 -10.88
CA ILE A 98 22.29 16.29 -10.71
C ILE A 98 22.56 15.62 -12.05
N GLU A 99 21.62 15.70 -13.01
CA GLU A 99 21.79 15.19 -14.36
C GLU A 99 22.96 15.87 -15.08
N GLU A 100 23.09 17.20 -14.96
CA GLU A 100 24.23 17.94 -15.50
C GLU A 100 25.55 17.47 -14.88
N TYR A 101 25.56 17.19 -13.58
CA TYR A 101 26.74 16.71 -12.89
C TYR A 101 27.11 15.28 -13.30
N GLU A 102 26.13 14.35 -13.39
CA GLU A 102 26.38 12.98 -13.85
C GLU A 102 26.89 12.95 -15.30
N LYS A 103 26.32 13.77 -16.19
CA LYS A 103 26.81 13.92 -17.57
C LYS A 103 28.25 14.50 -17.64
N ALA A 104 28.57 15.42 -16.73
CA ALA A 104 29.93 15.98 -16.65
C ALA A 104 30.94 14.92 -16.16
N LEU A 105 30.53 14.02 -15.27
CA LEU A 105 31.36 12.89 -14.83
C LEU A 105 31.65 11.87 -15.94
N GLU A 106 30.73 11.67 -16.88
CA GLU A 106 30.93 10.77 -18.02
C GLU A 106 31.94 11.34 -19.06
N ASN A 107 32.17 12.66 -19.05
CA ASN A 107 33.12 13.34 -19.93
C ASN A 107 34.28 13.99 -19.16
N PRO A 108 35.23 13.22 -18.61
CA PRO A 108 36.30 13.75 -17.76
C PRO A 108 37.27 14.72 -18.44
N ASN A 109 37.15 14.93 -19.76
CA ASN A 109 37.99 15.85 -20.53
C ASN A 109 37.48 17.32 -20.56
N ASP A 110 36.26 17.58 -20.02
CA ASP A 110 35.67 18.92 -19.94
C ASP A 110 35.66 19.43 -18.48
N GLU A 111 36.82 19.89 -18.04
CA GLU A 111 37.05 20.36 -16.69
C GLU A 111 36.20 21.60 -16.32
N GLU A 112 35.92 22.46 -17.30
CA GLU A 112 35.04 23.62 -17.08
C GLU A 112 33.56 23.22 -16.91
N ALA A 113 33.08 22.21 -17.62
CA ALA A 113 31.71 21.70 -17.44
C ALA A 113 31.57 21.02 -16.10
N TYR A 114 32.56 20.23 -15.68
CA TYR A 114 32.59 19.58 -14.38
C TYR A 114 32.56 20.59 -13.23
N GLN A 115 33.44 21.63 -13.28
CA GLN A 115 33.49 22.64 -12.21
C GLN A 115 32.18 23.43 -12.13
N ARG A 116 31.58 23.81 -13.27
CA ARG A 116 30.27 24.48 -13.30
C ARG A 116 29.15 23.61 -12.72
N ALA A 117 29.13 22.33 -13.05
CA ALA A 117 28.15 21.39 -12.52
C ALA A 117 28.34 21.15 -11.02
N PHE A 118 29.59 21.04 -10.56
CA PHE A 118 29.94 20.92 -9.13
C PHE A 118 29.47 22.13 -8.33
N ASP A 119 29.76 23.35 -8.80
CA ASP A 119 29.33 24.59 -8.15
C ASP A 119 27.80 24.70 -8.06
N LYS A 120 27.07 24.20 -9.09
CA LYS A 120 25.60 24.14 -9.07
C LYS A 120 25.10 23.12 -8.02
N MET A 121 25.76 21.96 -7.90
CA MET A 121 25.43 20.96 -6.87
C MET A 121 25.52 21.56 -5.46
N ASP A 122 26.56 22.35 -5.18
CA ASP A 122 26.73 23.03 -3.90
C ASP A 122 25.68 24.12 -3.69
N GLN A 123 25.43 24.97 -4.71
CA GLN A 123 24.45 26.06 -4.62
C GLN A 123 23.03 25.55 -4.33
N HIS A 124 22.65 24.40 -4.87
CA HIS A 124 21.33 23.81 -4.69
C HIS A 124 21.25 22.78 -3.56
N ASN A 125 22.34 22.56 -2.78
CA ASN A 125 22.47 21.50 -1.76
C ASN A 125 22.07 20.12 -2.34
N ALA A 126 22.50 19.82 -3.56
CA ALA A 126 22.03 18.69 -4.32
C ALA A 126 22.64 17.34 -3.88
N TRP A 127 23.74 17.35 -3.12
CA TRP A 127 24.41 16.15 -2.60
C TRP A 127 23.52 15.32 -1.66
N ASP A 128 22.88 15.99 -0.69
CA ASP A 128 21.93 15.33 0.22
C ASP A 128 20.72 14.79 -0.53
N PHE A 129 20.29 15.51 -1.57
CA PHE A 129 19.15 15.12 -2.39
C PHE A 129 19.46 13.87 -3.23
N GLU A 130 20.66 13.77 -3.81
CA GLU A 130 21.10 12.58 -4.54
C GLU A 130 21.06 11.33 -3.67
N THR A 131 21.57 11.44 -2.44
CA THR A 131 21.51 10.34 -1.48
C THR A 131 20.08 9.92 -1.15
N GLN A 132 19.18 10.90 -0.96
CA GLN A 132 17.79 10.64 -0.63
C GLN A 132 17.03 10.01 -1.80
N PHE A 133 17.23 10.50 -3.01
CA PHE A 133 16.55 9.94 -4.17
C PHE A 133 16.98 8.47 -4.43
N LYS A 134 18.27 8.15 -4.31
CA LYS A 134 18.79 6.78 -4.39
C LYS A 134 18.20 5.88 -3.30
N GLN A 135 18.03 6.41 -2.08
CA GLN A 135 17.35 5.69 -1.01
C GLN A 135 15.88 5.38 -1.33
N ILE A 136 15.13 6.35 -1.90
CA ILE A 136 13.73 6.13 -2.31
C ILE A 136 13.65 5.01 -3.36
N LEU A 137 14.50 5.06 -4.39
CA LEU A 137 14.53 4.05 -5.44
C LEU A 137 14.88 2.65 -4.91
N PHE A 138 15.90 2.57 -4.05
CA PHE A 138 16.29 1.33 -3.40
C PHE A 138 15.15 0.75 -2.54
N LYS A 139 14.47 1.59 -1.75
CA LYS A 139 13.32 1.16 -0.92
C LYS A 139 12.14 0.69 -1.76
N LEU A 140 11.92 1.28 -2.94
CA LEU A 140 10.90 0.85 -3.89
C LEU A 140 11.38 -0.28 -4.82
N LYS A 141 12.58 -0.84 -4.59
CA LYS A 141 13.18 -1.96 -5.35
C LYS A 141 13.24 -1.67 -6.86
N LEU A 142 13.70 -0.48 -7.20
CA LEU A 142 13.97 -0.02 -8.54
C LEU A 142 15.51 0.09 -8.68
N GLU A 143 16.18 -1.04 -8.91
CA GLU A 143 17.65 -1.14 -8.84
C GLU A 143 18.31 -0.98 -10.20
N ASP A 144 17.65 -1.39 -11.27
CA ASP A 144 18.20 -1.30 -12.64
C ASP A 144 17.64 -0.08 -13.38
N PHE A 145 18.36 1.04 -13.27
CA PHE A 145 17.94 2.33 -13.83
C PHE A 145 17.93 2.38 -15.35
N LYS A 146 18.64 1.45 -16.02
CA LYS A 146 18.76 1.38 -17.49
C LYS A 146 17.60 0.64 -18.16
N LEU A 147 16.73 -0.01 -17.38
CA LEU A 147 15.53 -0.67 -17.91
C LEU A 147 14.55 0.33 -18.50
N LYS A 148 14.05 0.01 -19.71
CA LYS A 148 12.99 0.81 -20.33
C LYS A 148 11.64 0.59 -19.65
N VAL A 149 10.86 1.67 -19.51
CA VAL A 149 9.53 1.66 -18.87
C VAL A 149 8.59 0.62 -19.48
N LYS A 150 8.67 0.40 -20.81
CA LYS A 150 7.86 -0.62 -21.50
C LYS A 150 8.10 -2.06 -21.03
N SER A 151 9.31 -2.36 -20.51
CA SER A 151 9.65 -3.69 -20.00
C SER A 151 9.21 -3.93 -18.57
N LEU A 152 8.73 -2.88 -17.89
CA LEU A 152 8.28 -2.94 -16.50
C LEU A 152 6.89 -3.56 -16.39
N SER A 153 6.69 -4.37 -15.34
CA SER A 153 5.36 -4.83 -14.95
C SER A 153 4.49 -3.65 -14.47
N GLY A 154 3.17 -3.80 -14.46
CA GLY A 154 2.25 -2.77 -13.97
C GLY A 154 2.58 -2.29 -12.55
N GLY A 155 2.94 -3.22 -11.66
CA GLY A 155 3.37 -2.89 -10.30
C GLY A 155 4.70 -2.12 -10.26
N GLN A 156 5.66 -2.43 -11.14
CA GLN A 156 6.91 -1.67 -11.25
C GLN A 156 6.67 -0.26 -11.82
N LYS A 157 5.79 -0.13 -12.83
CA LYS A 157 5.38 1.19 -13.36
C LYS A 157 4.76 2.06 -12.27
N LYS A 158 3.90 1.49 -11.42
CA LYS A 158 3.29 2.22 -10.29
C LYS A 158 4.32 2.63 -9.23
N ARG A 159 5.28 1.76 -8.90
CA ARG A 159 6.40 2.10 -8.00
C ARG A 159 7.28 3.21 -8.56
N LEU A 160 7.57 3.19 -9.86
CA LEU A 160 8.32 4.25 -10.53
C LEU A 160 7.58 5.58 -10.47
N SER A 161 6.27 5.60 -10.76
CA SER A 161 5.46 6.81 -10.65
C SER A 161 5.44 7.36 -9.22
N LEU A 162 5.30 6.49 -8.23
CA LEU A 162 5.39 6.88 -6.81
C LEU A 162 6.77 7.46 -6.47
N ALA A 163 7.87 6.83 -6.96
CA ALA A 163 9.22 7.34 -6.76
C ALA A 163 9.39 8.75 -7.32
N ILE A 164 8.98 8.98 -8.59
CA ILE A 164 9.06 10.29 -9.25
C ILE A 164 8.33 11.36 -8.42
N ILE A 165 7.14 11.04 -7.92
CA ILE A 165 6.34 11.96 -7.13
C ILE A 165 7.00 12.28 -5.79
N LEU A 166 7.51 11.27 -5.07
CA LEU A 166 8.20 11.49 -3.78
C LEU A 166 9.49 12.29 -3.95
N ILE A 167 10.23 12.03 -5.03
CA ILE A 167 11.45 12.76 -5.38
C ILE A 167 11.15 14.22 -5.72
N SER A 168 10.01 14.52 -6.36
CA SER A 168 9.63 15.90 -6.71
C SER A 168 9.29 16.80 -5.52
N ARG A 169 9.09 16.23 -4.32
CA ARG A 169 8.76 16.92 -3.06
C ARG A 169 7.65 17.98 -3.21
N PRO A 170 6.43 17.59 -3.59
CA PRO A 170 5.34 18.53 -3.73
C PRO A 170 4.84 19.04 -2.39
N ASP A 171 4.24 20.25 -2.38
CA ASP A 171 3.57 20.81 -1.20
C ASP A 171 2.26 20.09 -0.88
N LEU A 172 1.51 19.68 -1.93
CA LEU A 172 0.29 18.90 -1.84
C LEU A 172 0.41 17.63 -2.67
N LEU A 173 0.25 16.50 -2.02
CA LEU A 173 0.33 15.18 -2.63
C LEU A 173 -1.05 14.52 -2.63
N ILE A 174 -1.50 14.14 -3.82
CA ILE A 174 -2.76 13.41 -4.01
C ILE A 174 -2.44 11.99 -4.44
N LEU A 175 -2.93 10.98 -3.70
CA LEU A 175 -2.60 9.58 -3.92
C LEU A 175 -3.87 8.72 -4.10
N ASP A 176 -3.99 8.05 -5.24
CA ASP A 176 -5.05 7.05 -5.47
C ASP A 176 -4.49 5.63 -5.30
N GLU A 177 -4.85 5.00 -4.17
CA GLU A 177 -4.43 3.64 -3.77
C GLU A 177 -2.91 3.44 -3.83
N PRO A 178 -2.11 4.20 -3.05
CA PRO A 178 -0.64 4.14 -3.11
C PRO A 178 -0.06 2.82 -2.60
N THR A 179 -0.77 2.08 -1.77
CA THR A 179 -0.32 0.81 -1.17
C THR A 179 -0.52 -0.40 -2.08
N ASN A 180 -1.38 -0.28 -3.12
CA ASN A 180 -1.62 -1.37 -4.05
C ASN A 180 -0.35 -1.75 -4.81
N HIS A 181 -0.08 -3.06 -4.93
CA HIS A 181 1.09 -3.65 -5.58
C HIS A 181 2.43 -3.42 -4.85
N LEU A 182 2.42 -2.81 -3.66
CA LEU A 182 3.58 -2.77 -2.78
C LEU A 182 3.59 -4.03 -1.91
N ASP A 183 4.78 -4.52 -1.61
CA ASP A 183 4.90 -5.53 -0.56
C ASP A 183 4.97 -4.85 0.82
N LEU A 184 4.81 -5.66 1.84
CA LEU A 184 4.65 -5.19 3.20
C LEU A 184 5.82 -4.31 3.69
N GLU A 185 7.06 -4.66 3.33
CA GLU A 185 8.25 -3.89 3.69
C GLU A 185 8.23 -2.47 3.08
N MET A 186 7.75 -2.36 1.84
CA MET A 186 7.58 -1.06 1.17
C MET A 186 6.45 -0.25 1.80
N ILE A 187 5.33 -0.89 2.16
CA ILE A 187 4.20 -0.22 2.82
C ILE A 187 4.65 0.35 4.18
N GLU A 188 5.33 -0.43 5.01
CA GLU A 188 5.85 0.01 6.31
C GLU A 188 6.87 1.16 6.18
N TRP A 189 7.71 1.11 5.16
CA TRP A 189 8.62 2.20 4.88
C TRP A 189 7.86 3.46 4.46
N LEU A 190 6.85 3.34 3.59
CA LEU A 190 6.04 4.47 3.11
C LEU A 190 5.24 5.11 4.25
N GLU A 191 4.69 4.30 5.16
CA GLU A 191 4.06 4.77 6.41
C GLU A 191 5.02 5.61 7.23
N SER A 192 6.23 5.07 7.46
CA SER A 192 7.27 5.76 8.23
C SER A 192 7.73 7.05 7.56
N TYR A 193 7.81 7.05 6.24
CA TYR A 193 8.14 8.23 5.44
C TYR A 193 7.09 9.31 5.61
N PHE A 194 5.82 9.02 5.34
CA PHE A 194 4.74 9.99 5.47
C PHE A 194 4.46 10.41 6.92
N ALA A 195 4.73 9.55 7.91
CA ALA A 195 4.57 9.94 9.31
C ALA A 195 5.58 11.01 9.73
N LYS A 196 6.82 10.95 9.21
CA LYS A 196 7.93 11.85 9.57
C LYS A 196 7.93 13.14 8.77
N GLU A 197 7.57 13.08 7.50
CA GLU A 197 7.63 14.25 6.61
C GLU A 197 6.45 15.18 6.81
N ASN A 198 6.73 16.50 6.78
CA ASN A 198 5.70 17.55 6.85
C ASN A 198 5.10 17.81 5.46
N ILE A 199 4.41 16.83 4.92
CA ILE A 199 3.75 16.89 3.61
C ILE A 199 2.24 17.01 3.83
N THR A 200 1.58 17.87 3.04
CA THR A 200 0.12 17.88 2.96
C THR A 200 -0.33 16.75 2.05
N LEU A 201 -1.20 15.89 2.55
CA LEU A 201 -1.58 14.65 1.88
C LEU A 201 -3.09 14.54 1.76
N PHE A 202 -3.58 14.23 0.56
CA PHE A 202 -4.93 13.81 0.30
C PHE A 202 -4.92 12.44 -0.38
N MET A 203 -5.46 11.41 0.26
CA MET A 203 -5.34 10.06 -0.27
C MET A 203 -6.66 9.28 -0.24
N VAL A 204 -6.78 8.36 -1.19
CA VAL A 204 -7.71 7.25 -1.15
C VAL A 204 -6.89 5.98 -0.91
N THR A 205 -7.21 5.23 0.14
CA THR A 205 -6.64 3.91 0.36
C THR A 205 -7.60 3.04 1.17
N HIS A 206 -7.46 1.74 1.01
CA HIS A 206 -8.20 0.73 1.76
C HIS A 206 -7.33 0.05 2.83
N ASP A 207 -6.05 0.42 2.93
CA ASP A 207 -5.14 -0.05 3.97
C ASP A 207 -5.41 0.66 5.30
N ARG A 208 -6.02 -0.06 6.23
CA ARG A 208 -6.47 0.46 7.53
C ARG A 208 -5.31 0.80 8.45
N PHE A 209 -4.20 0.05 8.41
CA PHE A 209 -2.99 0.37 9.18
C PHE A 209 -2.33 1.64 8.67
N PHE A 210 -2.30 1.81 7.35
CA PHE A 210 -1.81 3.03 6.74
C PHE A 210 -2.64 4.25 7.18
N LEU A 211 -3.99 4.11 7.16
CA LEU A 211 -4.91 5.13 7.66
C LEU A 211 -4.69 5.45 9.14
N GLU A 212 -4.45 4.43 9.97
CA GLU A 212 -4.23 4.60 11.40
C GLU A 212 -2.94 5.37 11.71
N ARG A 213 -1.86 5.08 10.98
CA ARG A 213 -0.53 5.62 11.27
C ARG A 213 -0.25 6.97 10.61
N VAL A 214 -0.79 7.20 9.43
CA VAL A 214 -0.45 8.35 8.58
C VAL A 214 -1.48 9.46 8.69
N CYS A 215 -2.78 9.13 8.72
CA CYS A 215 -3.83 10.14 8.63
C CYS A 215 -4.13 10.80 9.97
N ASN A 216 -4.34 12.11 9.92
CA ASN A 216 -4.81 12.91 11.04
C ASN A 216 -6.26 13.40 10.84
N GLU A 217 -6.83 13.17 9.67
CA GLU A 217 -8.21 13.52 9.34
C GLU A 217 -8.79 12.53 8.32
N ILE A 218 -10.07 12.22 8.45
CA ILE A 218 -10.81 11.34 7.53
C ILE A 218 -12.06 12.06 7.04
N ILE A 219 -12.25 12.06 5.72
CA ILE A 219 -13.45 12.53 5.05
C ILE A 219 -14.19 11.33 4.49
N GLU A 220 -15.40 11.07 4.97
CA GLU A 220 -16.25 10.00 4.49
C GLU A 220 -17.37 10.53 3.58
N LEU A 221 -17.47 9.98 2.36
CA LEU A 221 -18.64 10.17 1.50
C LEU A 221 -19.60 8.99 1.67
N ASP A 222 -20.72 9.22 2.34
CA ASP A 222 -21.73 8.21 2.58
C ASP A 222 -23.13 8.73 2.18
N ASN A 223 -23.80 8.04 1.24
CA ASN A 223 -25.10 8.40 0.70
C ASN A 223 -25.19 9.87 0.20
N GLY A 224 -24.17 10.32 -0.51
CA GLY A 224 -24.09 11.67 -1.07
C GLY A 224 -23.79 12.77 -0.06
N LYS A 225 -23.52 12.44 1.21
CA LYS A 225 -23.14 13.40 2.26
C LYS A 225 -21.70 13.22 2.66
N LEU A 226 -21.00 14.33 2.91
CA LEU A 226 -19.67 14.33 3.48
C LEU A 226 -19.74 14.40 5.00
N TYR A 227 -18.95 13.55 5.64
CA TYR A 227 -18.71 13.56 7.08
C TYR A 227 -17.21 13.67 7.33
N GLN A 228 -16.81 14.62 8.15
CA GLN A 228 -15.42 14.92 8.45
C GLN A 228 -15.10 14.54 9.89
N TYR A 229 -14.02 13.79 10.08
CA TYR A 229 -13.58 13.26 11.36
C TYR A 229 -12.13 13.68 11.57
N LYS A 230 -11.87 14.47 12.61
CA LYS A 230 -10.53 14.93 12.99
C LYS A 230 -9.89 13.90 13.91
N GLY A 231 -9.12 13.00 13.36
CA GLY A 231 -8.47 11.90 14.05
C GLY A 231 -8.04 10.80 13.09
N ASN A 232 -7.50 9.72 13.65
CA ASN A 232 -7.06 8.53 12.93
C ASN A 232 -8.23 7.58 12.60
N TYR A 233 -7.91 6.41 12.04
CA TYR A 233 -8.92 5.44 11.61
C TYR A 233 -9.74 4.87 12.78
N SER A 234 -9.12 4.58 13.92
CA SER A 234 -9.81 4.10 15.13
C SER A 234 -10.83 5.11 15.65
N TYR A 235 -10.46 6.40 15.69
CA TYR A 235 -11.37 7.48 16.05
C TYR A 235 -12.55 7.60 15.08
N TYR A 236 -12.27 7.48 13.77
CA TYR A 236 -13.30 7.46 12.73
C TYR A 236 -14.32 6.34 12.97
N LEU A 237 -13.86 5.11 13.23
CA LEU A 237 -14.74 3.97 13.49
C LEU A 237 -15.67 4.23 14.68
N GLU A 238 -15.12 4.68 15.80
CA GLU A 238 -15.91 5.00 17.00
C GLU A 238 -16.99 6.05 16.70
N LYS A 239 -16.62 7.14 16.04
CA LYS A 239 -17.55 8.23 15.72
C LYS A 239 -18.59 7.85 14.69
N LYS A 240 -18.23 7.01 13.73
CA LYS A 240 -19.15 6.44 12.76
C LYS A 240 -20.19 5.56 13.43
N GLU A 241 -19.80 4.68 14.32
CA GLU A 241 -20.74 3.85 15.10
C GLU A 241 -21.68 4.71 15.93
N GLN A 242 -21.19 5.72 16.64
CA GLN A 242 -22.01 6.66 17.40
C GLN A 242 -23.01 7.40 16.50
N ARG A 243 -22.58 7.83 15.30
CA ARG A 243 -23.45 8.47 14.30
C ARG A 243 -24.57 7.53 13.85
N ILE A 244 -24.21 6.30 13.43
CA ILE A 244 -25.19 5.29 12.95
C ILE A 244 -26.18 4.95 14.07
N ALA A 245 -25.74 4.75 15.30
CA ALA A 245 -26.59 4.49 16.44
C ALA A 245 -27.58 5.65 16.69
N SER A 246 -27.12 6.91 16.62
CA SER A 246 -27.95 8.10 16.76
C SER A 246 -28.97 8.24 15.62
N GLU A 247 -28.54 7.98 14.36
CA GLU A 247 -29.43 7.98 13.20
C GLU A 247 -30.52 6.91 13.34
N ASN A 248 -30.16 5.68 13.72
CA ASN A 248 -31.10 4.57 13.93
C ASN A 248 -32.10 4.90 15.06
N ALA A 249 -31.65 5.42 16.20
CA ALA A 249 -32.54 5.87 17.27
C ALA A 249 -33.51 6.98 16.81
N SER A 250 -33.06 7.87 15.94
CA SER A 250 -33.90 8.92 15.34
C SER A 250 -34.95 8.35 14.37
N ILE A 251 -34.58 7.31 13.61
CA ILE A 251 -35.49 6.60 12.70
C ILE A 251 -36.54 5.80 13.50
N ASP A 252 -36.14 5.11 14.57
CA ASP A 252 -37.06 4.37 15.44
C ASP A 252 -38.10 5.33 16.08
N LYS A 253 -37.65 6.51 16.51
CA LYS A 253 -38.58 7.55 16.98
C LYS A 253 -39.56 8.01 15.87
N ALA A 254 -39.04 8.20 14.64
CA ALA A 254 -39.87 8.56 13.49
C ALA A 254 -40.86 7.45 13.13
N GLN A 255 -40.46 6.16 13.20
CA GLN A 255 -41.36 5.03 12.98
C GLN A 255 -42.50 4.97 14.02
N ASN A 256 -42.20 5.15 15.28
CA ASN A 256 -43.21 5.19 16.35
C ASN A 256 -44.16 6.38 16.16
N LEU A 257 -43.67 7.54 15.71
CA LEU A 257 -44.49 8.70 15.41
C LEU A 257 -45.35 8.47 14.14
N PHE A 258 -44.75 7.86 13.11
CA PHE A 258 -45.46 7.52 11.87
C PHE A 258 -46.65 6.63 12.10
N VAL A 259 -46.58 5.61 12.95
CA VAL A 259 -47.69 4.75 13.30
C VAL A 259 -48.85 5.57 13.90
N LYS A 260 -48.56 6.50 14.82
CA LYS A 260 -49.54 7.40 15.44
C LYS A 260 -50.18 8.35 14.43
N GLU A 261 -49.36 8.97 13.57
CA GLU A 261 -49.81 9.91 12.55
C GLU A 261 -50.59 9.19 11.41
N LEU A 262 -50.26 7.92 11.11
CA LEU A 262 -50.98 7.08 10.17
C LEU A 262 -52.39 6.78 10.66
N GLU A 263 -52.55 6.48 11.94
CA GLU A 263 -53.88 6.33 12.53
C GLU A 263 -54.70 7.63 12.43
N TRP A 264 -54.08 8.78 12.72
CA TRP A 264 -54.71 10.08 12.56
C TRP A 264 -55.07 10.36 11.09
N MET A 265 -54.23 10.03 10.14
CA MET A 265 -54.50 10.15 8.70
C MET A 265 -55.66 9.27 8.23
N ARG A 266 -55.82 8.08 8.82
CA ARG A 266 -56.93 7.16 8.46
C ARG A 266 -58.26 7.56 9.05
N ARG A 267 -58.30 8.31 10.17
CA ARG A 267 -59.56 8.79 10.78
C ARG A 267 -60.21 9.82 9.89
N GLN A 268 -61.55 9.71 9.67
CA GLN A 268 -62.30 10.72 8.95
C GLN A 268 -62.35 12.03 9.75
N PRO A 269 -62.30 13.22 9.09
CA PRO A 269 -62.50 14.49 9.77
C PRO A 269 -63.89 14.55 10.39
N LYS A 270 -64.01 15.14 11.59
CA LYS A 270 -65.31 15.38 12.22
C LYS A 270 -66.09 16.35 11.34
N ALA A 271 -67.42 16.21 11.31
CA ALA A 271 -68.32 17.01 10.45
C ALA A 271 -67.95 18.52 10.50
N ARG A 272 -67.86 19.16 9.31
CA ARG A 272 -67.50 20.57 9.07
C ARG A 272 -66.06 21.01 9.34
N THR A 273 -65.11 20.08 9.49
CA THR A 273 -63.68 20.45 9.61
C THR A 273 -62.84 19.74 8.57
N THR A 274 -61.83 20.44 8.00
CA THR A 274 -60.81 19.86 7.13
C THR A 274 -59.60 19.47 7.95
N LYS A 275 -58.85 18.43 7.54
CA LYS A 275 -57.58 18.08 8.17
C LYS A 275 -56.57 19.21 7.99
N SER A 276 -55.81 19.52 9.01
CA SER A 276 -54.74 20.51 8.93
C SER A 276 -53.73 20.13 7.83
N LYS A 277 -53.50 21.05 6.88
CA LYS A 277 -52.57 20.86 5.76
C LYS A 277 -51.15 20.71 6.28
N SER A 278 -50.73 21.54 7.23
CA SER A 278 -49.40 21.45 7.87
C SER A 278 -49.14 20.07 8.45
N ARG A 279 -50.09 19.47 9.18
CA ARG A 279 -49.93 18.12 9.75
C ARG A 279 -49.92 17.01 8.69
N GLN A 280 -50.58 17.25 7.52
CA GLN A 280 -50.45 16.34 6.38
C GLN A 280 -49.06 16.43 5.76
N ASP A 281 -48.49 17.62 5.61
CA ASP A 281 -47.13 17.82 5.11
C ASP A 281 -46.11 17.19 6.06
N ASP A 282 -46.26 17.41 7.38
CA ASP A 282 -45.43 16.77 8.41
C ASP A 282 -45.51 15.24 8.37
N PHE A 283 -46.68 14.67 8.10
CA PHE A 283 -46.84 13.21 7.95
C PHE A 283 -45.98 12.65 6.82
N TYR A 284 -45.89 13.33 5.67
CA TYR A 284 -45.04 12.85 4.56
C TYR A 284 -43.55 12.93 4.91
N VAL A 285 -43.11 13.96 5.63
CA VAL A 285 -41.75 14.10 6.13
C VAL A 285 -41.41 12.97 7.12
N ILE A 286 -42.33 12.72 8.07
CA ILE A 286 -42.18 11.63 9.06
C ILE A 286 -42.13 10.27 8.37
N LYS A 287 -43.01 10.06 7.38
CA LYS A 287 -43.06 8.84 6.55
C LYS A 287 -41.73 8.60 5.84
N GLN A 288 -41.22 9.60 5.14
CA GLN A 288 -39.95 9.52 4.43
C GLN A 288 -38.79 9.17 5.39
N LYS A 289 -38.75 9.80 6.57
CA LYS A 289 -37.74 9.51 7.60
C LYS A 289 -37.93 8.12 8.20
N ALA A 290 -39.11 7.64 8.44
CA ALA A 290 -39.43 6.32 8.95
C ALA A 290 -39.04 5.19 7.97
N GLU A 291 -39.18 5.46 6.67
CA GLU A 291 -38.86 4.54 5.58
C GLU A 291 -37.36 4.53 5.25
N SER A 292 -36.58 5.50 5.72
CA SER A 292 -35.14 5.63 5.44
C SER A 292 -34.24 4.65 6.20
N ARG A 293 -34.81 3.67 6.93
CA ARG A 293 -34.05 2.68 7.69
C ARG A 293 -33.08 1.91 6.79
N ARG A 294 -31.81 1.95 7.12
CA ARG A 294 -30.82 1.07 6.52
C ARG A 294 -31.17 -0.38 6.89
N LYS A 295 -31.40 -1.22 5.89
CA LYS A 295 -31.50 -2.66 6.09
C LYS A 295 -30.09 -3.21 6.28
N GLU A 296 -29.52 -3.10 7.45
CA GLU A 296 -28.38 -3.93 7.83
C GLU A 296 -28.92 -5.33 8.16
N ASN A 297 -28.98 -6.18 7.17
CA ASN A 297 -29.24 -7.60 7.37
C ASN A 297 -27.93 -8.26 7.88
N GLN A 298 -27.57 -8.00 9.12
CA GLN A 298 -26.60 -8.85 9.83
C GLN A 298 -27.33 -10.15 10.23
N VAL A 299 -27.41 -11.07 9.30
CA VAL A 299 -27.79 -12.44 9.60
C VAL A 299 -26.50 -13.20 9.91
N GLU A 300 -26.34 -13.64 11.15
CA GLU A 300 -25.29 -14.63 11.49
C GLU A 300 -25.47 -15.85 10.58
N LEU A 301 -24.39 -16.22 9.89
CA LEU A 301 -24.40 -17.32 8.94
C LEU A 301 -23.85 -18.58 9.62
N GLU A 302 -24.73 -19.42 10.13
CA GLU A 302 -24.33 -20.79 10.43
C GLU A 302 -24.28 -21.60 9.12
N ILE A 303 -23.18 -21.48 8.36
CA ILE A 303 -23.00 -22.18 7.08
C ILE A 303 -22.91 -23.69 7.33
N ASN A 304 -23.75 -24.44 6.63
CA ASN A 304 -23.69 -25.90 6.65
C ASN A 304 -22.85 -26.39 5.48
N MET A 305 -21.67 -26.92 5.80
CA MET A 305 -20.76 -27.46 4.79
C MET A 305 -20.90 -28.96 4.63
N GLU A 306 -20.56 -29.46 3.47
CA GLU A 306 -20.37 -30.89 3.24
C GLU A 306 -19.31 -31.44 4.20
N ARG A 307 -19.54 -32.67 4.67
CA ARG A 307 -18.69 -33.30 5.68
C ARG A 307 -17.27 -33.47 5.12
N MET A 308 -16.29 -32.84 5.75
CA MET A 308 -14.88 -33.12 5.45
C MET A 308 -14.45 -34.46 6.03
N GLY A 309 -13.79 -35.27 5.24
CA GLY A 309 -13.14 -36.50 5.69
C GLY A 309 -11.97 -36.23 6.65
N SER A 310 -11.27 -37.27 7.04
CA SER A 310 -10.06 -37.16 7.88
C SER A 310 -8.85 -36.63 7.11
N LYS A 311 -8.79 -36.90 5.80
CA LYS A 311 -7.74 -36.39 4.91
C LYS A 311 -8.23 -35.12 4.24
N ILE A 312 -7.48 -34.03 4.38
CA ILE A 312 -7.79 -32.75 3.77
C ILE A 312 -6.87 -32.52 2.56
N ILE A 313 -5.71 -31.95 2.77
CA ILE A 313 -4.66 -31.83 1.76
C ILE A 313 -3.35 -32.17 2.46
N GLU A 314 -2.61 -33.12 1.92
CA GLU A 314 -1.30 -33.53 2.42
C GLU A 314 -0.23 -33.15 1.37
N LEU A 315 0.77 -32.40 1.79
CA LEU A 315 1.90 -31.98 0.96
C LEU A 315 3.13 -32.79 1.37
N HIS A 316 3.64 -33.63 0.48
CA HIS A 316 4.78 -34.47 0.77
C HIS A 316 6.00 -34.06 -0.04
N LYS A 317 7.01 -33.52 0.63
CA LYS A 317 8.33 -33.17 0.08
C LYS A 317 8.23 -32.40 -1.23
N LEU A 318 7.36 -31.41 -1.28
CA LEU A 318 7.14 -30.61 -2.48
C LEU A 318 8.37 -29.78 -2.82
N THR A 319 8.82 -29.89 -4.07
CA THR A 319 9.88 -29.06 -4.62
C THR A 319 9.43 -28.46 -5.94
N LYS A 320 9.70 -27.17 -6.14
CA LYS A 320 9.44 -26.45 -7.39
C LYS A 320 10.52 -25.44 -7.69
N LYS A 321 11.05 -25.49 -8.92
CA LYS A 321 12.07 -24.56 -9.42
C LYS A 321 11.66 -24.01 -10.78
N PHE A 322 12.03 -22.77 -11.05
CA PHE A 322 11.90 -22.17 -12.37
C PHE A 322 13.28 -21.65 -12.78
N LYS A 323 13.90 -22.31 -13.77
CA LYS A 323 15.29 -22.06 -14.17
C LYS A 323 16.21 -22.07 -12.93
N ASP A 324 16.85 -20.94 -12.62
CA ASP A 324 17.77 -20.82 -11.49
C ASP A 324 17.10 -20.45 -10.15
N LYS A 325 15.77 -20.17 -10.18
CA LYS A 325 15.03 -19.74 -8.97
C LYS A 325 14.34 -20.92 -8.30
N VAL A 326 14.74 -21.21 -7.06
CA VAL A 326 14.06 -22.18 -6.19
C VAL A 326 12.86 -21.46 -5.55
N ILE A 327 11.66 -22.02 -5.79
CA ILE A 327 10.40 -21.49 -5.24
C ILE A 327 10.00 -22.24 -3.97
N LEU A 328 10.21 -23.55 -3.97
CA LEU A 328 9.86 -24.45 -2.88
C LEU A 328 10.90 -25.56 -2.83
N ASP A 329 11.40 -25.85 -1.64
CA ASP A 329 12.38 -26.93 -1.44
C ASP A 329 11.95 -27.88 -0.32
N ASN A 330 11.60 -29.13 -0.71
CA ASN A 330 11.31 -30.24 0.18
C ASN A 330 10.22 -29.93 1.26
N PHE A 331 9.22 -29.10 0.94
CA PHE A 331 8.19 -28.68 1.87
C PHE A 331 7.19 -29.82 2.13
N THR A 332 6.88 -30.07 3.40
CA THR A 332 5.92 -31.07 3.85
C THR A 332 4.97 -30.43 4.86
N PHE A 333 3.66 -30.60 4.64
CA PHE A 333 2.63 -30.07 5.54
C PHE A 333 1.33 -30.83 5.35
N ASP A 334 0.61 -31.07 6.46
CA ASP A 334 -0.69 -31.76 6.46
C ASP A 334 -1.75 -30.82 7.05
N PHE A 335 -2.65 -30.33 6.17
CA PHE A 335 -3.71 -29.41 6.56
C PHE A 335 -4.70 -30.07 7.53
N GLN A 336 -5.03 -29.34 8.60
CA GLN A 336 -6.01 -29.77 9.59
C GLN A 336 -7.38 -29.15 9.35
N ARG A 337 -8.42 -29.77 9.88
CA ARG A 337 -9.80 -29.29 9.70
C ARG A 337 -10.02 -27.95 10.39
N GLY A 338 -10.58 -26.98 9.65
CA GLY A 338 -10.89 -25.65 10.15
C GLY A 338 -9.68 -24.74 10.32
N GLU A 339 -8.51 -25.15 9.83
CA GLU A 339 -7.28 -24.37 9.87
C GLU A 339 -7.38 -23.11 9.02
N ARG A 340 -6.85 -22.01 9.54
CA ARG A 340 -6.88 -20.68 8.90
C ARG A 340 -5.46 -20.16 8.73
N ILE A 341 -4.90 -20.41 7.56
CA ILE A 341 -3.50 -20.12 7.29
C ILE A 341 -3.38 -18.88 6.42
N GLY A 342 -2.55 -17.93 6.88
CA GLY A 342 -2.13 -16.78 6.11
C GLY A 342 -0.78 -17.02 5.44
N ILE A 343 -0.62 -16.53 4.23
CA ILE A 343 0.66 -16.57 3.51
C ILE A 343 1.20 -15.15 3.37
N ILE A 344 2.40 -14.94 3.90
CA ILE A 344 3.10 -13.66 3.81
C ILE A 344 4.50 -13.83 3.19
N GLY A 345 5.07 -12.76 2.71
CA GLY A 345 6.43 -12.74 2.12
C GLY A 345 6.56 -11.73 0.99
N LYS A 346 7.81 -11.48 0.59
CA LYS A 346 8.14 -10.50 -0.47
C LYS A 346 7.49 -10.86 -1.80
N ASN A 347 7.29 -9.87 -2.66
CA ASN A 347 6.77 -10.13 -4.00
C ASN A 347 7.75 -10.98 -4.81
N GLY A 348 7.21 -11.97 -5.55
CA GLY A 348 8.00 -12.88 -6.36
C GLY A 348 8.68 -14.03 -5.57
N THR A 349 8.39 -14.23 -4.29
CA THR A 349 8.90 -15.39 -3.52
C THR A 349 8.21 -16.71 -3.85
N GLY A 350 7.10 -16.68 -4.62
CA GLY A 350 6.43 -17.89 -5.08
C GLY A 350 5.08 -18.17 -4.43
N LYS A 351 4.48 -17.21 -3.72
CA LYS A 351 3.17 -17.38 -3.05
C LYS A 351 2.09 -17.93 -3.97
N SER A 352 1.81 -17.28 -5.10
CA SER A 352 0.81 -17.74 -6.07
C SER A 352 1.20 -19.06 -6.76
N THR A 353 2.51 -19.32 -6.91
CA THR A 353 2.99 -20.62 -7.42
C THR A 353 2.65 -21.76 -6.44
N PHE A 354 2.80 -21.52 -5.14
CA PHE A 354 2.42 -22.46 -4.11
C PHE A 354 0.92 -22.76 -4.13
N LEU A 355 0.07 -21.73 -4.29
CA LEU A 355 -1.37 -21.92 -4.44
C LEU A 355 -1.71 -22.75 -5.68
N ASN A 356 -1.03 -22.50 -6.80
CA ASN A 356 -1.20 -23.26 -8.04
C ASN A 356 -0.71 -24.71 -7.94
N LEU A 357 0.28 -25.00 -7.10
CA LEU A 357 0.69 -26.37 -6.78
C LEU A 357 -0.39 -27.12 -5.99
N ILE A 358 -0.96 -26.49 -4.96
CA ILE A 358 -2.02 -27.06 -4.12
C ILE A 358 -3.28 -27.35 -4.94
N THR A 359 -3.66 -26.44 -5.85
CA THR A 359 -4.83 -26.60 -6.72
C THR A 359 -4.59 -27.56 -7.89
N GLY A 360 -3.36 -28.03 -8.07
CA GLY A 360 -2.99 -28.92 -9.18
C GLY A 360 -2.91 -28.22 -10.54
N THR A 361 -2.99 -26.90 -10.59
CA THR A 361 -2.85 -26.10 -11.82
C THR A 361 -1.45 -26.22 -12.41
N ILE A 362 -0.43 -26.31 -11.53
CA ILE A 362 0.97 -26.53 -11.90
C ILE A 362 1.44 -27.81 -11.21
N PRO A 363 2.09 -28.74 -11.92
CA PRO A 363 2.66 -29.94 -11.29
C PRO A 363 3.95 -29.57 -10.51
N PRO A 364 4.23 -30.23 -9.37
CA PRO A 364 5.52 -30.14 -8.70
C PRO A 364 6.61 -30.82 -9.52
N ASP A 365 7.87 -30.41 -9.31
CA ASP A 365 9.02 -31.06 -9.94
C ASP A 365 9.40 -32.35 -9.19
N SER A 366 9.22 -32.36 -7.87
CA SER A 366 9.28 -33.56 -7.03
C SER A 366 8.31 -33.47 -5.86
N GLY A 367 8.03 -34.60 -5.23
CA GLY A 367 7.01 -34.70 -4.20
C GLY A 367 5.61 -34.95 -4.78
N LYS A 368 4.59 -34.86 -3.94
CA LYS A 368 3.20 -35.01 -4.33
C LYS A 368 2.23 -34.24 -3.44
N VAL A 369 1.12 -33.83 -4.04
CA VAL A 369 -0.05 -33.27 -3.34
C VAL A 369 -1.12 -34.37 -3.32
N ILE A 370 -1.64 -34.67 -2.15
CA ILE A 370 -2.74 -35.61 -1.97
C ILE A 370 -3.94 -34.82 -1.46
N THR A 371 -4.98 -34.77 -2.27
CA THR A 371 -6.25 -34.09 -1.89
C THR A 371 -7.27 -35.14 -1.50
N GLY A 372 -7.94 -34.95 -0.37
CA GLY A 372 -9.01 -35.85 0.08
C GLY A 372 -10.22 -35.82 -0.85
N ASP A 373 -10.87 -36.99 -1.06
CA ASP A 373 -11.99 -37.14 -2.00
C ASP A 373 -13.20 -36.25 -1.71
N THR A 374 -13.35 -35.81 -0.47
CA THR A 374 -14.46 -34.93 -0.02
C THR A 374 -14.12 -33.44 -0.07
N ILE A 375 -12.91 -33.09 -0.51
CA ILE A 375 -12.46 -31.69 -0.54
C ILE A 375 -12.95 -31.00 -1.81
N LYS A 376 -13.63 -29.89 -1.57
CA LYS A 376 -14.13 -28.99 -2.61
C LYS A 376 -13.40 -27.66 -2.49
N ILE A 377 -12.42 -27.44 -3.35
CA ILE A 377 -11.59 -26.23 -3.35
C ILE A 377 -12.36 -25.10 -4.02
N GLY A 378 -12.49 -23.96 -3.33
CA GLY A 378 -12.87 -22.69 -3.93
C GLY A 378 -11.62 -21.81 -4.05
N TYR A 379 -11.28 -21.38 -5.25
CA TYR A 379 -10.09 -20.57 -5.48
C TYR A 379 -10.45 -19.22 -6.08
N TYR A 380 -10.18 -18.17 -5.31
CA TYR A 380 -10.26 -16.78 -5.76
C TYR A 380 -8.88 -16.33 -6.21
N THR A 381 -8.72 -16.09 -7.51
CA THR A 381 -7.45 -15.69 -8.15
C THR A 381 -7.40 -14.20 -8.45
N GLN A 382 -6.23 -13.67 -8.66
CA GLN A 382 -6.05 -12.26 -9.07
C GLN A 382 -6.63 -11.97 -10.46
N SER A 383 -6.71 -12.96 -11.35
CA SER A 383 -7.16 -12.79 -12.75
C SER A 383 -8.65 -12.47 -12.89
N GLY A 384 -9.45 -12.75 -11.85
CA GLY A 384 -10.89 -12.47 -11.87
C GLY A 384 -11.70 -13.38 -12.80
N ILE A 385 -12.90 -12.93 -13.19
CA ILE A 385 -13.78 -13.60 -14.17
C ILE A 385 -13.86 -12.77 -15.46
N ASN A 386 -14.05 -13.49 -16.59
CA ASN A 386 -14.34 -12.89 -17.89
C ASN A 386 -15.78 -13.23 -18.29
N PRO A 387 -16.78 -12.46 -17.82
CA PRO A 387 -18.18 -12.72 -18.14
C PRO A 387 -18.48 -12.44 -19.61
N LYS A 388 -19.46 -13.16 -20.16
CA LYS A 388 -19.91 -12.93 -21.54
C LYS A 388 -20.68 -11.61 -21.63
N PRO A 389 -20.52 -10.85 -22.71
CA PRO A 389 -21.33 -9.65 -22.94
C PRO A 389 -22.82 -9.95 -22.89
N GLY A 390 -23.62 -9.02 -22.33
CA GLY A 390 -25.06 -9.16 -22.23
C GLY A 390 -25.58 -10.01 -21.08
N GLN A 391 -24.70 -10.53 -20.20
CA GLN A 391 -25.11 -11.25 -18.99
C GLN A 391 -25.52 -10.27 -17.86
N LYS A 392 -26.54 -10.65 -17.09
CA LYS A 392 -26.88 -9.94 -15.85
C LYS A 392 -26.10 -10.50 -14.68
N VAL A 393 -25.86 -9.65 -13.69
CA VAL A 393 -25.13 -10.02 -12.46
C VAL A 393 -25.69 -11.27 -11.79
N ILE A 394 -27.03 -11.34 -11.66
CA ILE A 394 -27.72 -12.49 -11.04
C ILE A 394 -27.59 -13.78 -11.85
N ASP A 395 -27.51 -13.67 -13.17
CA ASP A 395 -27.41 -14.85 -14.04
C ASP A 395 -26.00 -15.47 -13.94
N ILE A 396 -24.96 -14.61 -13.86
CA ILE A 396 -23.57 -15.08 -13.68
C ILE A 396 -23.42 -15.90 -12.40
N ILE A 397 -23.89 -15.39 -11.25
CA ILE A 397 -23.72 -16.15 -10.00
C ILE A 397 -24.51 -17.47 -10.00
N LYS A 398 -25.68 -17.52 -10.64
CA LYS A 398 -26.49 -18.73 -10.76
C LYS A 398 -25.85 -19.82 -11.60
N GLU A 399 -24.94 -19.48 -12.53
CA GLU A 399 -24.16 -20.49 -13.27
C GLU A 399 -23.24 -21.31 -12.34
N TYR A 400 -22.83 -20.74 -11.20
CA TYR A 400 -21.94 -21.39 -10.23
C TYR A 400 -22.69 -22.02 -9.05
N GLY A 401 -23.89 -21.52 -8.73
CA GLY A 401 -24.73 -22.08 -7.67
C GLY A 401 -25.99 -21.26 -7.41
N GLU A 402 -27.03 -21.92 -6.97
CA GLU A 402 -28.32 -21.26 -6.69
C GLU A 402 -28.45 -20.80 -5.23
N TYR A 403 -27.83 -21.55 -4.30
CA TYR A 403 -27.92 -21.25 -2.86
C TYR A 403 -26.75 -21.87 -2.09
N ILE A 404 -26.49 -21.30 -0.90
CA ILE A 404 -25.61 -21.87 0.13
C ILE A 404 -26.49 -22.50 1.22
N PRO A 405 -26.32 -23.77 1.58
CA PRO A 405 -27.06 -24.38 2.67
C PRO A 405 -26.58 -23.82 4.03
N LEU A 406 -27.55 -23.55 4.92
CA LEU A 406 -27.30 -23.16 6.32
C LEU A 406 -27.72 -24.27 7.26
N THR A 407 -27.29 -24.17 8.52
CA THR A 407 -27.76 -25.08 9.57
C THR A 407 -29.30 -24.97 9.74
N LYS A 408 -29.91 -26.02 10.27
CA LYS A 408 -31.36 -26.11 10.49
C LYS A 408 -32.21 -26.04 9.21
N GLY A 409 -31.62 -26.44 8.06
CA GLY A 409 -32.34 -26.50 6.78
C GLY A 409 -32.68 -25.14 6.13
N LYS A 410 -32.10 -24.06 6.63
CA LYS A 410 -32.18 -22.75 5.98
C LYS A 410 -31.24 -22.68 4.77
N ILE A 411 -31.50 -21.77 3.87
CA ILE A 411 -30.64 -21.51 2.71
C ILE A 411 -30.43 -20.03 2.51
N ILE A 412 -29.28 -19.64 1.94
CA ILE A 412 -29.06 -18.31 1.38
C ILE A 412 -29.09 -18.44 -0.14
N SER A 413 -30.04 -17.81 -0.79
CA SER A 413 -30.10 -17.77 -2.26
C SER A 413 -28.98 -16.91 -2.85
N ALA A 414 -28.66 -17.13 -4.14
CA ALA A 414 -27.71 -16.31 -4.90
C ALA A 414 -28.03 -14.81 -4.79
N GLY A 415 -29.31 -14.41 -4.87
CA GLY A 415 -29.71 -13.01 -4.71
C GLY A 415 -29.46 -12.46 -3.30
N GLN A 416 -29.68 -13.25 -2.25
CA GLN A 416 -29.39 -12.84 -0.87
C GLN A 416 -27.89 -12.74 -0.60
N LEU A 417 -27.07 -13.62 -1.18
CA LEU A 417 -25.63 -13.51 -1.12
C LEU A 417 -25.15 -12.23 -1.80
N LEU A 418 -25.67 -11.93 -3.00
CA LEU A 418 -25.38 -10.67 -3.69
C LEU A 418 -25.81 -9.45 -2.88
N GLU A 419 -27.00 -9.46 -2.24
CA GLU A 419 -27.46 -8.36 -1.36
C GLU A 419 -26.46 -8.16 -0.19
N ARG A 420 -25.96 -9.26 0.42
CA ARG A 420 -24.98 -9.19 1.49
C ARG A 420 -23.66 -8.57 1.00
N PHE A 421 -23.23 -8.89 -0.20
CA PHE A 421 -22.07 -8.29 -0.86
C PHE A 421 -22.39 -6.97 -1.59
N LEU A 422 -23.43 -6.24 -1.11
CA LEU A 422 -23.77 -4.88 -1.52
C LEU A 422 -24.23 -4.74 -2.97
N PHE A 423 -24.77 -5.80 -3.58
CA PHE A 423 -25.51 -5.72 -4.82
C PHE A 423 -27.01 -5.63 -4.49
N ASP A 424 -27.57 -4.44 -4.53
CA ASP A 424 -29.01 -4.26 -4.36
C ASP A 424 -29.80 -4.95 -5.50
N ARG A 425 -31.10 -5.12 -5.31
CA ARG A 425 -31.94 -5.84 -6.28
C ARG A 425 -31.92 -5.21 -7.68
N LYS A 426 -31.78 -3.89 -7.78
CA LYS A 426 -31.69 -3.20 -9.07
C LYS A 426 -30.40 -3.57 -9.77
N LYS A 427 -29.27 -3.50 -9.08
CA LYS A 427 -27.94 -3.89 -9.60
C LYS A 427 -27.82 -5.36 -9.95
N GLN A 428 -28.53 -6.26 -9.25
CA GLN A 428 -28.53 -7.69 -9.59
C GLN A 428 -29.10 -7.96 -10.99
N HIS A 429 -29.97 -7.11 -11.48
CA HIS A 429 -30.57 -7.21 -12.81
C HIS A 429 -29.91 -6.31 -13.86
N ASP A 430 -28.88 -5.54 -13.48
CA ASP A 430 -28.05 -4.79 -14.42
C ASP A 430 -27.11 -5.71 -15.19
N TYR A 431 -26.66 -5.24 -16.37
CA TYR A 431 -25.68 -5.93 -17.18
C TYR A 431 -24.27 -5.78 -16.57
N VAL A 432 -23.45 -6.83 -16.71
CA VAL A 432 -22.11 -6.88 -16.10
C VAL A 432 -21.17 -5.80 -16.62
N GLU A 433 -21.36 -5.34 -17.86
CA GLU A 433 -20.54 -4.28 -18.47
C GLU A 433 -20.67 -2.92 -17.75
N LYS A 434 -21.75 -2.75 -16.98
CA LYS A 434 -21.98 -1.53 -16.19
C LYS A 434 -21.29 -1.55 -14.83
N LEU A 435 -20.67 -2.67 -14.47
CA LEU A 435 -19.98 -2.82 -13.20
C LEU A 435 -18.62 -2.13 -13.24
N SER A 436 -18.25 -1.48 -12.15
CA SER A 436 -16.86 -1.03 -11.92
C SER A 436 -15.93 -2.22 -11.68
N GLY A 437 -14.62 -2.03 -11.84
CA GLY A 437 -13.63 -3.09 -11.60
C GLY A 437 -13.76 -3.73 -10.21
N GLY A 438 -13.94 -2.92 -9.16
CA GLY A 438 -14.14 -3.43 -7.80
C GLY A 438 -15.49 -4.16 -7.62
N GLU A 439 -16.55 -3.75 -8.34
CA GLU A 439 -17.82 -4.47 -8.35
C GLU A 439 -17.70 -5.81 -9.08
N LEU A 440 -16.92 -5.88 -10.15
CA LEU A 440 -16.65 -7.12 -10.88
C LEU A 440 -15.87 -8.12 -10.01
N LYS A 441 -14.84 -7.66 -9.29
CA LYS A 441 -14.08 -8.50 -8.34
C LYS A 441 -14.96 -9.00 -7.19
N ARG A 442 -15.84 -8.16 -6.69
CA ARG A 442 -16.83 -8.53 -5.67
C ARG A 442 -17.83 -9.58 -6.18
N LEU A 443 -18.28 -9.44 -7.43
CA LEU A 443 -19.12 -10.47 -8.08
C LEU A 443 -18.36 -11.79 -8.20
N TYR A 444 -17.10 -11.75 -8.63
CA TYR A 444 -16.24 -12.93 -8.72
C TYR A 444 -16.09 -13.63 -7.36
N LEU A 445 -15.85 -12.88 -6.30
CA LEU A 445 -15.82 -13.44 -4.95
C LEU A 445 -17.14 -14.18 -4.62
N CYS A 446 -18.30 -13.59 -4.93
CA CYS A 446 -19.60 -14.24 -4.74
C CYS A 446 -19.74 -15.53 -5.55
N THR A 447 -19.18 -15.61 -6.78
CA THR A 447 -19.22 -16.85 -7.58
C THR A 447 -18.37 -17.98 -7.00
N VAL A 448 -17.29 -17.64 -6.29
CA VAL A 448 -16.49 -18.64 -5.55
C VAL A 448 -17.23 -19.11 -4.30
N LEU A 449 -17.80 -18.18 -3.54
CA LEU A 449 -18.46 -18.49 -2.27
C LEU A 449 -19.78 -19.24 -2.43
N ILE A 450 -20.56 -18.97 -3.50
CA ILE A 450 -21.84 -19.64 -3.74
C ILE A 450 -21.69 -21.16 -3.99
N GLN A 451 -20.52 -21.60 -4.45
CA GLN A 451 -20.21 -23.01 -4.67
C GLN A 451 -20.10 -23.80 -3.36
N ASN A 452 -20.16 -23.12 -2.23
CA ASN A 452 -20.03 -23.69 -0.89
C ASN A 452 -18.78 -24.60 -0.74
N PRO A 453 -17.56 -24.09 -1.06
CA PRO A 453 -16.34 -24.86 -0.90
C PRO A 453 -16.10 -25.18 0.58
N ASN A 454 -15.40 -26.27 0.88
CA ASN A 454 -14.94 -26.58 2.23
C ASN A 454 -13.45 -26.32 2.46
N PHE A 455 -12.72 -26.05 1.38
CA PHE A 455 -11.36 -25.51 1.41
C PHE A 455 -11.31 -24.27 0.53
N LEU A 456 -11.14 -23.10 1.14
CA LEU A 456 -11.19 -21.81 0.45
C LEU A 456 -9.78 -21.23 0.33
N ILE A 457 -9.38 -20.91 -0.89
CA ILE A 457 -8.10 -20.25 -1.21
C ILE A 457 -8.40 -18.86 -1.73
N LEU A 458 -7.79 -17.85 -1.11
CA LEU A 458 -7.94 -16.45 -1.49
C LEU A 458 -6.57 -15.85 -1.81
N ASP A 459 -6.34 -15.47 -3.08
CA ASP A 459 -5.10 -14.82 -3.53
C ASP A 459 -5.33 -13.31 -3.68
N GLU A 460 -4.84 -12.53 -2.71
CA GLU A 460 -4.98 -11.08 -2.59
C GLU A 460 -6.44 -10.60 -2.70
N PRO A 461 -7.37 -11.12 -1.88
CA PRO A 461 -8.78 -10.76 -1.96
C PRO A 461 -9.05 -9.31 -1.53
N THR A 462 -8.12 -8.69 -0.83
CA THR A 462 -8.23 -7.32 -0.27
C THR A 462 -7.95 -6.25 -1.32
N ASN A 463 -7.23 -6.60 -2.41
CA ASN A 463 -6.92 -5.65 -3.47
C ASN A 463 -8.19 -5.21 -4.20
N ASP A 464 -8.34 -3.89 -4.38
CA ASP A 464 -9.47 -3.24 -5.07
C ASP A 464 -10.87 -3.42 -4.43
N LEU A 465 -10.95 -4.01 -3.22
CA LEU A 465 -12.18 -4.02 -2.43
C LEU A 465 -12.23 -2.81 -1.49
N ASP A 466 -13.38 -2.14 -1.41
CA ASP A 466 -13.55 -1.05 -0.44
C ASP A 466 -13.69 -1.58 1.00
N ILE A 467 -13.41 -0.72 1.97
CA ILE A 467 -13.44 -1.06 3.40
C ILE A 467 -14.78 -1.68 3.82
N VAL A 468 -15.90 -1.23 3.22
CA VAL A 468 -17.24 -1.76 3.55
C VAL A 468 -17.37 -3.19 3.05
N THR A 469 -16.89 -3.47 1.83
CA THR A 469 -16.87 -4.83 1.26
C THR A 469 -15.91 -5.74 2.04
N LEU A 470 -14.75 -5.22 2.46
CA LEU A 470 -13.80 -5.97 3.29
C LEU A 470 -14.44 -6.38 4.62
N ASN A 471 -15.19 -5.50 5.28
CA ASN A 471 -15.92 -5.83 6.50
C ASN A 471 -16.95 -6.95 6.27
N VAL A 472 -17.65 -6.94 5.12
CA VAL A 472 -18.60 -8.01 4.77
C VAL A 472 -17.89 -9.34 4.53
N LEU A 473 -16.75 -9.32 3.82
CA LEU A 473 -15.93 -10.50 3.60
C LEU A 473 -15.39 -11.06 4.92
N GLU A 474 -14.86 -10.22 5.79
CA GLU A 474 -14.38 -10.61 7.11
C GLU A 474 -15.48 -11.28 7.94
N SER A 475 -16.67 -10.66 8.01
CA SER A 475 -17.81 -11.27 8.70
C SER A 475 -18.19 -12.62 8.13
N PHE A 476 -18.15 -12.77 6.79
CA PHE A 476 -18.42 -14.06 6.15
C PHE A 476 -17.36 -15.11 6.50
N LEU A 477 -16.08 -14.72 6.46
CA LEU A 477 -14.97 -15.63 6.76
C LEU A 477 -14.90 -16.03 8.24
N LEU A 478 -15.29 -15.16 9.15
CA LEU A 478 -15.41 -15.51 10.58
C LEU A 478 -16.47 -16.59 10.83
N ASP A 479 -17.58 -16.53 10.11
CA ASP A 479 -18.66 -17.53 10.15
C ASP A 479 -18.34 -18.80 9.34
N TYR A 480 -17.26 -18.79 8.52
CA TYR A 480 -16.91 -19.87 7.62
C TYR A 480 -16.22 -21.03 8.37
N PRO A 481 -16.81 -22.26 8.40
CA PRO A 481 -16.29 -23.36 9.21
C PRO A 481 -15.26 -24.24 8.50
N GLY A 482 -14.91 -23.95 7.25
CA GLY A 482 -13.96 -24.72 6.44
C GLY A 482 -12.50 -24.29 6.66
N CYS A 483 -11.60 -24.97 5.93
CA CYS A 483 -10.20 -24.55 5.88
C CYS A 483 -10.04 -23.32 5.02
N LEU A 484 -9.19 -22.41 5.44
CA LEU A 484 -8.93 -21.15 4.77
C LEU A 484 -7.43 -20.98 4.54
N LEU A 485 -7.05 -20.69 3.30
CA LEU A 485 -5.70 -20.34 2.92
C LEU A 485 -5.73 -18.97 2.23
N VAL A 486 -5.07 -17.96 2.81
CA VAL A 486 -5.15 -16.59 2.33
C VAL A 486 -3.77 -16.01 2.07
N VAL A 487 -3.57 -15.45 0.90
CA VAL A 487 -2.46 -14.53 0.61
C VAL A 487 -2.99 -13.11 0.71
N SER A 488 -2.44 -12.29 1.59
CA SER A 488 -2.79 -10.86 1.65
C SER A 488 -1.66 -10.02 2.23
N HIS A 489 -1.61 -8.77 1.80
CA HIS A 489 -0.76 -7.72 2.37
C HIS A 489 -1.53 -6.84 3.36
N ASP A 490 -2.84 -7.03 3.52
CA ASP A 490 -3.66 -6.34 4.54
C ASP A 490 -3.47 -7.00 5.91
N ARG A 491 -2.69 -6.33 6.75
CA ARG A 491 -2.34 -6.80 8.10
C ARG A 491 -3.57 -6.93 9.00
N TYR A 492 -4.50 -5.97 8.92
CA TYR A 492 -5.74 -6.00 9.73
C TYR A 492 -6.62 -7.19 9.37
N PHE A 493 -6.72 -7.49 8.07
CA PHE A 493 -7.43 -8.66 7.58
C PHE A 493 -6.77 -9.96 8.08
N MET A 494 -5.43 -10.03 8.01
CA MET A 494 -4.68 -11.19 8.47
C MET A 494 -4.84 -11.41 9.97
N ASP A 495 -4.68 -10.35 10.80
CA ASP A 495 -4.83 -10.46 12.26
C ASP A 495 -6.21 -10.93 12.69
N LYS A 496 -7.25 -10.58 11.93
CA LYS A 496 -8.63 -10.91 12.27
C LYS A 496 -9.05 -12.30 11.82
N ILE A 497 -8.49 -12.81 10.72
CA ILE A 497 -9.00 -14.00 10.03
C ILE A 497 -8.12 -15.23 10.22
N VAL A 498 -6.79 -15.04 10.37
CA VAL A 498 -5.84 -16.16 10.43
C VAL A 498 -5.26 -16.31 11.81
N ASP A 499 -4.93 -17.55 12.15
CA ASP A 499 -4.31 -17.97 13.42
C ASP A 499 -2.96 -18.67 13.21
N HIS A 500 -2.53 -18.82 11.95
CA HIS A 500 -1.34 -19.51 11.53
C HIS A 500 -0.75 -18.88 10.27
N LEU A 501 0.59 -18.75 10.16
CA LEU A 501 1.25 -18.10 9.03
C LEU A 501 2.29 -18.99 8.36
N PHE A 502 2.27 -19.01 7.02
CA PHE A 502 3.40 -19.45 6.21
C PHE A 502 4.19 -18.22 5.74
N VAL A 503 5.40 -18.11 6.24
CA VAL A 503 6.30 -16.99 5.94
C VAL A 503 7.28 -17.39 4.84
N PHE A 504 7.12 -16.84 3.65
CA PHE A 504 8.00 -17.09 2.51
C PHE A 504 9.26 -16.24 2.62
N ARG A 505 10.34 -16.84 3.13
CA ARG A 505 11.65 -16.17 3.29
C ARG A 505 12.40 -15.99 1.97
N GLY A 506 12.03 -16.74 0.94
CA GLY A 506 12.71 -16.83 -0.36
C GLY A 506 13.63 -18.05 -0.44
N GLN A 507 14.25 -18.27 -1.62
CA GLN A 507 15.13 -19.40 -1.89
C GLN A 507 14.52 -20.80 -1.58
N GLY A 508 13.20 -20.90 -1.60
CA GLY A 508 12.47 -22.15 -1.35
C GLY A 508 12.15 -22.42 0.13
N GLU A 509 12.52 -21.53 1.03
CA GLU A 509 12.26 -21.66 2.46
C GLU A 509 10.90 -21.09 2.83
N ILE A 510 10.09 -21.90 3.52
CA ILE A 510 8.82 -21.50 4.14
C ILE A 510 8.93 -21.78 5.63
N GLU A 511 8.84 -20.74 6.42
CA GLU A 511 8.74 -20.83 7.87
C GLU A 511 7.27 -20.99 8.26
N ASP A 512 7.01 -21.98 9.10
CA ASP A 512 5.71 -22.26 9.68
C ASP A 512 5.60 -21.59 11.05
N PHE A 513 4.77 -20.55 11.16
CA PHE A 513 4.65 -19.73 12.37
C PHE A 513 3.24 -19.85 12.97
N PRO A 514 3.10 -20.42 14.20
CA PRO A 514 1.83 -20.49 14.91
C PRO A 514 1.49 -19.12 15.53
N GLY A 515 0.57 -18.39 14.93
CA GLY A 515 0.13 -17.08 15.38
C GLY A 515 -0.37 -16.20 14.23
N ASN A 516 -0.92 -15.04 14.57
CA ASN A 516 -1.37 -14.05 13.60
C ASN A 516 -0.21 -13.15 13.13
N TYR A 517 -0.52 -12.15 12.31
CA TYR A 517 0.49 -11.25 11.76
C TYR A 517 1.15 -10.37 12.84
N SER A 518 0.37 -9.86 13.80
CA SER A 518 0.91 -9.04 14.89
C SER A 518 1.84 -9.83 15.81
N ASP A 519 1.53 -11.09 16.09
CA ASP A 519 2.39 -12.00 16.85
C ASP A 519 3.71 -12.26 16.12
N PHE A 520 3.63 -12.48 14.80
CA PHE A 520 4.81 -12.68 13.96
C PHE A 520 5.72 -11.44 13.94
N ARG A 521 5.15 -10.23 13.82
CA ARG A 521 5.95 -8.99 13.85
C ARG A 521 6.61 -8.76 15.20
N ALA A 522 5.89 -9.02 16.30
CA ALA A 522 6.49 -8.93 17.64
C ALA A 522 7.67 -9.91 17.81
N TYR A 523 7.54 -11.11 17.24
CA TYR A 523 8.62 -12.09 17.19
C TYR A 523 9.83 -11.59 16.36
N GLU A 524 9.62 -11.09 15.14
CA GLU A 524 10.68 -10.52 14.30
C GLU A 524 11.38 -9.34 14.97
N ASP A 525 10.62 -8.39 15.51
CA ASP A 525 11.17 -7.22 16.18
C ASP A 525 12.02 -7.60 17.40
N SER A 526 11.60 -8.64 18.15
CA SER A 526 12.39 -9.17 19.27
C SER A 526 13.68 -9.89 18.80
N ALA A 527 13.59 -10.64 17.71
CA ALA A 527 14.76 -11.30 17.11
C ALA A 527 15.77 -10.29 16.55
N ASP A 528 15.31 -9.23 15.88
CA ASP A 528 16.16 -8.14 15.39
C ASP A 528 16.85 -7.37 16.53
N VAL A 529 16.18 -7.16 17.66
CA VAL A 529 16.77 -6.56 18.86
C VAL A 529 17.82 -7.49 19.45
N ALA A 530 17.52 -8.79 19.57
CA ALA A 530 18.47 -9.78 20.07
C ALA A 530 19.72 -9.89 19.18
N GLN A 531 19.56 -9.93 17.85
CA GLN A 531 20.70 -9.94 16.92
C GLN A 531 21.53 -8.65 16.99
N LYS A 532 20.89 -7.50 17.16
CA LYS A 532 21.60 -6.22 17.36
C LYS A 532 22.35 -6.20 18.70
N GLU A 533 21.80 -6.83 19.72
CA GLU A 533 22.48 -6.97 21.02
C GLU A 533 23.60 -8.00 20.96
N GLU A 534 23.42 -9.15 20.31
CA GLU A 534 24.48 -10.13 20.07
C GLU A 534 25.63 -9.53 19.26
N ASN A 535 25.33 -8.83 18.17
CA ASN A 535 26.33 -8.11 17.38
C ASN A 535 27.04 -6.99 18.18
N LYS A 536 26.34 -6.36 19.14
CA LYS A 536 26.98 -5.41 20.09
C LYS A 536 27.80 -6.12 21.13
N VAL A 537 27.38 -7.30 21.58
CA VAL A 537 28.14 -8.14 22.53
C VAL A 537 29.34 -8.75 21.83
N GLU A 538 29.22 -9.26 20.61
CA GLU A 538 30.35 -9.73 19.80
C GLU A 538 31.35 -8.61 19.51
N LYS A 539 30.89 -7.42 19.12
CA LYS A 539 31.74 -6.24 18.96
C LYS A 539 32.38 -5.80 20.29
N LYS A 540 31.69 -5.96 21.44
CA LYS A 540 32.26 -5.73 22.76
C LYS A 540 33.23 -6.87 23.18
N ALA A 541 32.88 -8.13 22.89
CA ALA A 541 33.72 -9.27 23.17
C ALA A 541 34.96 -9.29 22.25
N TRP A 542 34.82 -8.88 20.98
CA TRP A 542 35.95 -8.67 20.07
C TRP A 542 36.85 -7.52 20.55
N LYS A 543 36.26 -6.45 21.12
CA LYS A 543 37.02 -5.37 21.80
C LYS A 543 37.65 -5.81 23.12
N GLN A 544 37.06 -6.80 23.84
CA GLN A 544 37.62 -7.32 25.11
C GLN A 544 38.65 -8.45 24.92
N ASN A 545 38.58 -9.22 23.84
CA ASN A 545 39.55 -10.27 23.50
C ASN A 545 40.78 -9.77 22.75
N ASN A 546 40.76 -8.54 22.23
CA ASN A 546 41.98 -7.84 21.87
C ASN A 546 42.52 -7.20 23.16
N PRO A 547 43.63 -7.64 23.69
CA PRO A 547 44.19 -7.03 24.88
C PRO A 547 44.39 -5.54 24.59
N THR A 548 43.80 -4.69 25.42
CA THR A 548 44.17 -3.28 25.53
C THR A 548 45.66 -3.17 25.79
N GLY A 549 46.43 -3.36 24.75
CA GLY A 549 47.86 -3.20 24.79
C GLY A 549 48.15 -1.74 24.49
N ASN A 550 48.66 -1.01 25.47
CA ASN A 550 49.45 0.18 25.19
C ASN A 550 50.31 -0.12 23.96
N LEU A 551 50.22 0.79 22.95
CA LEU A 551 51.09 0.71 21.77
C LEU A 551 52.50 0.34 22.22
N THR A 552 53.09 -0.64 21.59
CA THR A 552 54.51 -0.95 21.84
C THR A 552 55.34 0.29 21.55
N PHE A 553 56.50 0.43 22.21
CA PHE A 553 57.38 1.58 22.00
C PHE A 553 57.66 1.86 20.52
N ASN A 554 57.71 0.82 19.70
CA ASN A 554 57.88 0.94 18.24
C ASN A 554 56.64 1.46 17.55
N GLU A 555 55.42 1.03 17.93
CA GLU A 555 54.15 1.49 17.39
C GLU A 555 53.84 2.94 17.82
N GLN A 556 54.21 3.37 19.04
CA GLN A 556 54.11 4.76 19.47
C GLN A 556 55.04 5.68 18.65
N LYS A 557 56.24 5.21 18.34
CA LYS A 557 57.18 5.93 17.50
C LYS A 557 56.71 6.00 16.04
N GLU A 558 56.10 4.93 15.54
CA GLU A 558 55.47 4.87 14.22
C GLU A 558 54.28 5.82 14.14
N PHE A 559 53.38 5.85 15.13
CA PHE A 559 52.22 6.76 15.21
C PHE A 559 52.65 8.24 15.15
N GLN A 560 53.62 8.64 15.98
CA GLN A 560 54.14 10.02 15.96
C GLN A 560 54.83 10.38 14.64
N LYS A 561 55.46 9.40 13.99
CA LYS A 561 56.10 9.60 12.70
C LYS A 561 55.09 9.79 11.59
N ILE A 562 54.04 8.94 11.55
CA ILE A 562 52.96 9.01 10.57
C ILE A 562 52.19 10.34 10.72
N GLU A 563 51.90 10.79 11.94
CA GLU A 563 51.22 12.05 12.20
C GLU A 563 52.01 13.27 11.67
N ARG A 564 53.34 13.24 11.78
CA ARG A 564 54.17 14.31 11.21
C ARG A 564 54.20 14.22 9.67
N GLU A 565 54.31 13.03 9.13
CA GLU A 565 54.36 12.82 7.69
C GLU A 565 53.03 13.18 7.00
N ILE A 566 51.89 12.93 7.66
CA ILE A 566 50.58 13.40 7.17
C ILE A 566 50.54 14.94 7.15
N LYS A 567 50.95 15.61 8.23
CA LYS A 567 51.01 17.08 8.27
C LYS A 567 51.92 17.67 7.20
N ASP A 568 53.06 17.06 6.97
CA ASP A 568 54.00 17.54 5.93
C ASP A 568 53.44 17.35 4.53
N LEU A 569 52.72 16.23 4.27
CA LEU A 569 52.04 15.97 3.00
C LEU A 569 50.83 16.88 2.78
N GLU A 570 50.06 17.22 3.84
CA GLU A 570 48.99 18.19 3.77
C GLU A 570 49.51 19.59 3.42
N ILE A 571 50.66 19.98 3.99
CA ILE A 571 51.30 21.25 3.63
C ILE A 571 51.77 21.24 2.18
N GLU A 572 52.28 20.09 1.68
CA GLU A 572 52.69 19.94 0.28
C GLU A 572 51.48 19.96 -0.64
N LYS A 573 50.38 19.27 -0.30
CA LYS A 573 49.09 19.33 -1.01
C LYS A 573 48.58 20.76 -1.11
N THR A 574 48.49 21.49 0.02
CA THR A 574 48.03 22.87 0.07
C THR A 574 48.89 23.80 -0.78
N LYS A 575 50.19 23.61 -0.82
CA LYS A 575 51.09 24.39 -1.68
C LYS A 575 50.83 24.13 -3.17
N ILE A 576 50.59 22.89 -3.56
CA ILE A 576 50.32 22.54 -4.95
C ILE A 576 48.92 23.10 -5.33
N GLU A 577 47.93 22.99 -4.47
CA GLU A 577 46.60 23.56 -4.67
C GLU A 577 46.61 25.09 -4.77
N GLN A 578 47.43 25.77 -3.94
CA GLN A 578 47.63 27.23 -4.05
C GLN A 578 48.29 27.66 -5.35
N LEU A 579 49.24 26.86 -5.89
CA LEU A 579 49.86 27.13 -7.19
C LEU A 579 48.84 27.02 -8.33
N PHE A 580 47.89 26.11 -8.23
CA PHE A 580 46.79 26.01 -9.17
C PHE A 580 45.81 27.18 -9.03
N SER A 581 45.40 27.57 -7.79
CA SER A 581 44.48 28.66 -7.55
C SER A 581 45.03 30.05 -7.90
N ASP A 582 46.35 30.24 -7.77
CA ASP A 582 47.03 31.52 -8.14
C ASP A 582 47.32 31.68 -9.64
N GLY A 583 46.99 30.66 -10.47
CA GLY A 583 47.22 30.68 -11.91
C GLY A 583 48.72 30.79 -12.30
N LYS A 584 49.64 30.37 -11.41
CA LYS A 584 51.09 30.49 -11.59
C LYS A 584 51.75 29.26 -12.22
N VAL A 585 50.97 28.25 -12.59
CA VAL A 585 51.46 27.02 -13.24
C VAL A 585 51.46 27.25 -14.75
N ALA A 586 52.60 27.09 -15.39
CA ALA A 586 52.70 27.18 -16.85
C ALA A 586 52.00 25.97 -17.51
N ASP A 587 51.30 26.19 -18.64
CA ASP A 587 50.49 25.16 -19.33
C ASP A 587 51.23 23.84 -19.60
N ALA A 588 52.56 23.90 -19.78
CA ALA A 588 53.41 22.72 -19.94
C ALA A 588 53.69 21.92 -18.66
N GLU A 589 53.37 22.47 -17.48
CA GLU A 589 53.65 21.86 -16.16
C GLU A 589 52.37 21.39 -15.44
N ILE A 590 51.17 21.74 -15.97
CA ILE A 590 49.88 21.43 -15.33
C ILE A 590 49.71 19.91 -15.16
N GLU A 591 49.96 19.12 -16.17
CA GLU A 591 49.84 17.66 -16.13
C GLU A 591 50.81 17.02 -15.14
N ALA A 592 52.06 17.51 -15.07
CA ALA A 592 53.08 17.05 -14.12
C ALA A 592 52.69 17.39 -12.66
N LYS A 593 52.14 18.58 -12.43
CA LYS A 593 51.68 19.03 -11.09
C LYS A 593 50.38 18.34 -10.65
N ALA A 594 49.44 18.10 -11.56
CA ALA A 594 48.25 17.30 -11.26
C ALA A 594 48.58 15.87 -10.89
N LYS A 595 49.52 15.23 -11.60
CA LYS A 595 50.01 13.89 -11.26
C LYS A 595 50.74 13.89 -9.90
N GLN A 596 51.53 14.92 -9.61
CA GLN A 596 52.15 15.10 -8.30
C GLN A 596 51.14 15.25 -7.18
N LEU A 597 50.05 15.99 -7.39
CA LEU A 597 48.94 16.15 -6.45
C LEU A 597 48.25 14.81 -6.16
N GLN A 598 47.94 14.03 -7.20
CA GLN A 598 47.35 12.69 -7.03
C GLN A 598 48.27 11.74 -6.26
N GLU A 599 49.58 11.78 -6.52
CA GLU A 599 50.54 10.97 -5.76
C GLU A 599 50.60 11.38 -4.29
N VAL A 600 50.52 12.68 -3.98
CA VAL A 600 50.47 13.20 -2.61
C VAL A 600 49.17 12.77 -1.91
N ILE A 601 48.01 12.88 -2.56
CA ILE A 601 46.72 12.44 -2.03
C ILE A 601 46.76 10.94 -1.73
N ALA A 602 47.20 10.09 -2.67
CA ALA A 602 47.30 8.65 -2.46
C ALA A 602 48.26 8.26 -1.31
N LYS A 603 49.34 9.07 -1.10
CA LYS A 603 50.21 8.88 0.05
C LYS A 603 49.58 9.28 1.37
N ILE A 604 48.75 10.33 1.38
CA ILE A 604 47.96 10.74 2.55
C ILE A 604 46.97 9.63 2.93
N GLU A 605 46.17 9.14 2.00
CA GLU A 605 45.17 8.07 2.22
C GLU A 605 45.82 6.80 2.81
N ASN A 606 46.93 6.31 2.22
CA ASN A 606 47.65 5.14 2.75
C ASN A 606 48.18 5.36 4.17
N LYS A 607 48.58 6.59 4.50
CA LYS A 607 49.09 6.90 5.85
C LYS A 607 47.97 7.12 6.85
N GLU A 608 46.83 7.68 6.40
CA GLU A 608 45.64 7.82 7.22
C GLU A 608 45.05 6.44 7.59
N GLU A 609 44.97 5.47 6.65
CA GLU A 609 44.56 4.10 6.99
C GLU A 609 45.44 3.52 8.11
N ARG A 610 46.77 3.65 8.00
CA ARG A 610 47.67 3.15 9.01
C ARG A 610 47.60 3.93 10.33
N TRP A 611 47.38 5.23 10.27
CA TRP A 611 47.12 6.09 11.43
C TRP A 611 45.85 5.68 12.16
N PHE A 612 44.74 5.40 11.42
CA PHE A 612 43.49 4.91 11.98
C PHE A 612 43.66 3.54 12.67
N GLU A 613 44.42 2.63 12.08
CA GLU A 613 44.72 1.34 12.72
C GLU A 613 45.46 1.50 14.07
N LEU A 614 46.44 2.38 14.11
CA LEU A 614 47.21 2.64 15.33
C LEU A 614 46.40 3.46 16.35
N SER A 615 45.60 4.42 15.90
CA SER A 615 44.66 5.21 16.74
C SER A 615 43.60 4.31 17.37
N ALA A 616 43.01 3.39 16.61
CA ALA A 616 42.06 2.41 17.12
C ALA A 616 42.65 1.47 18.18
N LYS A 617 43.94 1.18 18.09
CA LYS A 617 44.70 0.46 19.15
C LYS A 617 44.98 1.31 20.38
N MET A 618 44.95 2.63 20.25
CA MET A 618 45.23 3.59 21.35
C MET A 618 43.95 3.92 22.14
N GLU A 619 42.78 3.95 21.47
CA GLU A 619 41.49 4.23 22.08
C GLU A 619 40.73 2.99 22.60
N GLY A 620 41.17 1.78 22.27
CA GLY A 620 40.65 0.51 22.77
C GLY A 620 41.51 -0.01 23.90
#